data_e495c5525bdf69970494572645665ee5
#
_entry.id   e495c5525bdf69970494572645665ee5
#
_cell.length_a   1.000
_cell.length_b   1.000
_cell.length_c   1.000
_cell.angle_alpha   90.00
_cell.angle_beta   90.00
_cell.angle_gamma   90.00
#
_symmetry.space_group_name_H-M   'P 1'
#
loop_
_entity.id
_entity.type
_entity.pdbx_description
1 polymer ?
#
loop_
_entity_poly.entity_id
_entity_poly.type
_entity_poly.pdbx_seq_one_letter_code
_entity_poly.pdbx_strand_id
1 'polypeptide(L)'
;MERKTVLVIADLGGCPPHMFYKSAAEKYNLVSFIPRPFAITASHAALIEKYSVAVIKDKDYFQSLADFEHPDSIYWAHEDHDKPEEEVVEQIVKVAEMFGADAITTNNELFIAPMAKACERLGLRGAGVQAAENARDKNKMRDAFNKAGVKSIKNKRVTTLEDFRTALEEIGTPLILKPTYLASSIGVTLITDTETAEDEFNRVNDYLKSINVPKAVTFEAPFIAEEFLQGEYGDWYQTEGYSDYISIEGIMADGEYFPIAIHDKTPQIGFTETSHITPSILDEEAKKKIVEAAKKANEGLGLENCATHTEIKLMKNREPGLIESAARFAGWNMIPNIKKVFGVDMAQLLLDVLCFGKDADLPDGLLDQEPCYVADCHLYPQHFKQNGQIPETAEDLVIEAIDIPDGLLKGDTEIVSFSAA
;
A
#
# COMPACT_ATOMS: atom_id res chain seq x y z
N MET A 1 -21.84 -23.46 11.84
CA MET A 1 -21.04 -22.63 12.76
C MET A 1 -21.55 -21.21 12.67
N GLU A 2 -21.62 -20.50 13.77
CA GLU A 2 -21.95 -19.08 13.78
C GLU A 2 -20.87 -18.30 13.04
N ARG A 3 -21.27 -17.31 12.22
CA ARG A 3 -20.29 -16.48 11.48
C ARG A 3 -19.50 -15.64 12.46
N LYS A 4 -18.18 -15.61 12.29
CA LYS A 4 -17.31 -14.72 13.08
C LYS A 4 -17.55 -13.27 12.73
N THR A 5 -17.38 -12.39 13.71
CA THR A 5 -17.56 -10.94 13.57
C THR A 5 -16.20 -10.27 13.37
N VAL A 6 -16.10 -9.48 12.32
CA VAL A 6 -14.89 -8.73 11.98
C VAL A 6 -15.16 -7.24 12.06
N LEU A 7 -14.38 -6.53 12.85
CA LEU A 7 -14.35 -5.06 12.85
C LEU A 7 -13.48 -4.55 11.70
N VAL A 8 -14.06 -3.79 10.80
CA VAL A 8 -13.36 -3.10 9.72
C VAL A 8 -13.23 -1.62 10.07
N ILE A 9 -12.01 -1.15 10.24
CA ILE A 9 -11.74 0.29 10.38
C ILE A 9 -11.78 0.85 8.95
N ALA A 10 -12.88 1.52 8.63
CA ALA A 10 -13.22 1.96 7.30
C ALA A 10 -12.68 3.37 7.02
N ASP A 11 -11.79 3.45 6.06
CA ASP A 11 -11.21 4.69 5.54
C ASP A 11 -10.76 4.47 4.09
N LEU A 12 -10.29 5.52 3.41
CA LEU A 12 -9.78 5.41 2.04
C LEU A 12 -8.38 4.77 2.03
N GLY A 13 -8.12 3.93 1.03
CA GLY A 13 -6.81 3.33 0.76
C GLY A 13 -6.84 1.81 0.59
N GLY A 14 -5.73 1.25 0.10
CA GLY A 14 -5.54 -0.19 -0.12
C GLY A 14 -6.51 -0.79 -1.14
N CYS A 15 -6.98 -1.99 -0.86
CA CYS A 15 -7.89 -2.74 -1.73
C CYS A 15 -9.18 -1.96 -2.03
N PRO A 16 -9.69 -1.97 -3.28
CA PRO A 16 -10.93 -1.32 -3.63
C PRO A 16 -12.10 -1.76 -2.73
N PRO A 17 -12.85 -0.82 -2.14
CA PRO A 17 -13.89 -1.14 -1.14
C PRO A 17 -14.95 -2.11 -1.65
N HIS A 18 -15.37 -1.97 -2.92
CA HIS A 18 -16.39 -2.83 -3.51
C HIS A 18 -15.97 -4.31 -3.60
N MET A 19 -14.68 -4.58 -3.71
CA MET A 19 -14.14 -5.94 -3.72
C MET A 19 -14.00 -6.48 -2.30
N PHE A 20 -13.43 -5.68 -1.40
CA PHE A 20 -13.23 -6.10 -0.02
C PHE A 20 -14.56 -6.40 0.69
N TYR A 21 -15.47 -5.43 0.76
CA TYR A 21 -16.71 -5.56 1.52
C TYR A 21 -17.63 -6.66 1.01
N LYS A 22 -17.81 -6.74 -0.31
CA LYS A 22 -18.64 -7.79 -0.92
C LYS A 22 -18.10 -9.17 -0.59
N SER A 23 -16.83 -9.37 -0.79
CA SER A 23 -16.16 -10.64 -0.59
C SER A 23 -16.15 -11.07 0.89
N ALA A 24 -15.75 -10.16 1.78
CA ALA A 24 -15.69 -10.43 3.21
C ALA A 24 -17.08 -10.76 3.80
N ALA A 25 -18.14 -10.06 3.37
CA ALA A 25 -19.49 -10.27 3.83
C ALA A 25 -20.11 -11.63 3.41
N GLU A 26 -19.54 -12.32 2.43
CA GLU A 26 -19.98 -13.68 2.08
C GLU A 26 -19.71 -14.68 3.21
N LYS A 27 -18.65 -14.48 3.99
CA LYS A 27 -18.18 -15.41 5.02
C LYS A 27 -18.30 -14.88 6.44
N TYR A 28 -18.19 -13.55 6.64
CA TYR A 28 -18.09 -12.89 7.93
C TYR A 28 -19.23 -11.91 8.20
N ASN A 29 -19.53 -11.65 9.46
CA ASN A 29 -20.34 -10.51 9.88
C ASN A 29 -19.42 -9.30 9.98
N LEU A 30 -19.63 -8.28 9.15
CA LEU A 30 -18.82 -7.09 9.17
C LEU A 30 -19.44 -6.02 10.06
N VAL A 31 -18.68 -5.50 11.00
CA VAL A 31 -18.98 -4.27 11.73
C VAL A 31 -18.00 -3.22 11.21
N SER A 32 -18.50 -2.10 10.72
CA SER A 32 -17.63 -1.04 10.22
C SER A 32 -17.56 0.12 11.20
N PHE A 33 -16.34 0.52 11.55
CA PHE A 33 -16.07 1.75 12.29
C PHE A 33 -15.45 2.77 11.34
N ILE A 34 -16.05 3.95 11.23
CA ILE A 34 -15.61 5.06 10.40
C ILE A 34 -15.06 6.15 11.30
N PRO A 35 -13.74 6.19 11.53
CA PRO A 35 -13.11 7.18 12.40
C PRO A 35 -13.08 8.58 11.77
N ARG A 36 -13.02 8.66 10.42
CA ARG A 36 -12.99 9.92 9.67
C ARG A 36 -14.05 9.94 8.57
N PRO A 37 -15.32 10.20 8.90
CA PRO A 37 -16.43 10.15 7.93
C PRO A 37 -16.23 11.04 6.69
N PHE A 38 -15.51 12.14 6.80
CA PHE A 38 -15.20 13.05 5.70
C PHE A 38 -14.27 12.44 4.64
N ALA A 39 -13.44 11.46 5.02
CA ALA A 39 -12.55 10.75 4.08
C ALA A 39 -13.29 9.70 3.24
N ILE A 40 -14.56 9.43 3.53
CA ILE A 40 -15.35 8.38 2.88
C ILE A 40 -16.25 8.99 1.81
N THR A 41 -16.09 8.59 0.55
CA THR A 41 -16.98 9.01 -0.53
C THR A 41 -18.39 8.44 -0.36
N ALA A 42 -19.39 9.08 -0.98
CA ALA A 42 -20.79 8.60 -0.91
C ALA A 42 -20.94 7.17 -1.45
N SER A 43 -20.23 6.81 -2.52
CA SER A 43 -20.24 5.45 -3.07
C SER A 43 -19.62 4.43 -2.11
N HIS A 44 -18.53 4.80 -1.44
CA HIS A 44 -17.90 3.96 -0.43
C HIS A 44 -18.81 3.79 0.80
N ALA A 45 -19.42 4.87 1.30
CA ALA A 45 -20.40 4.80 2.40
C ALA A 45 -21.57 3.85 2.08
N ALA A 46 -22.11 3.91 0.87
CA ALA A 46 -23.18 3.02 0.43
C ALA A 46 -22.77 1.53 0.42
N LEU A 47 -21.51 1.24 0.05
CA LEU A 47 -20.97 -0.13 0.13
C LEU A 47 -20.81 -0.61 1.57
N ILE A 48 -20.28 0.25 2.43
CA ILE A 48 -20.13 -0.05 3.86
C ILE A 48 -21.51 -0.38 4.45
N GLU A 49 -22.50 0.48 4.24
CA GLU A 49 -23.87 0.29 4.76
C GLU A 49 -24.54 -0.98 4.19
N LYS A 50 -24.28 -1.31 2.93
CA LYS A 50 -24.85 -2.50 2.28
C LYS A 50 -24.34 -3.81 2.84
N TYR A 51 -23.05 -3.89 3.18
CA TYR A 51 -22.38 -5.15 3.51
C TYR A 51 -22.04 -5.30 4.99
N SER A 52 -22.24 -4.28 5.82
CA SER A 52 -22.01 -4.34 7.26
C SER A 52 -23.29 -4.59 8.03
N VAL A 53 -23.22 -5.44 9.06
CA VAL A 53 -24.34 -5.67 10.00
C VAL A 53 -24.53 -4.49 10.95
N ALA A 54 -23.49 -3.68 11.16
CA ALA A 54 -23.54 -2.43 11.90
C ALA A 54 -22.50 -1.46 11.37
N VAL A 55 -22.81 -0.16 11.41
CA VAL A 55 -21.90 0.92 11.04
C VAL A 55 -21.84 1.93 12.17
N ILE A 56 -20.65 2.11 12.72
CA ILE A 56 -20.37 3.09 13.78
C ILE A 56 -19.56 4.22 13.16
N LYS A 57 -20.07 5.43 13.30
CA LYS A 57 -19.39 6.66 12.82
C LYS A 57 -18.96 7.48 14.02
N ASP A 58 -17.76 8.04 13.96
CA ASP A 58 -17.33 8.99 14.98
C ASP A 58 -18.19 10.26 14.90
N LYS A 59 -18.85 10.63 15.99
CA LYS A 59 -19.81 11.73 16.01
C LYS A 59 -19.18 13.10 15.78
N ASP A 60 -17.94 13.24 16.17
CA ASP A 60 -17.22 14.52 16.12
C ASP A 60 -16.86 14.92 14.69
N TYR A 61 -16.96 13.98 13.74
CA TYR A 61 -16.65 14.21 12.31
C TYR A 61 -17.86 14.51 11.42
N PHE A 62 -19.04 14.76 11.97
CA PHE A 62 -20.30 14.98 11.22
C PHE A 62 -20.48 16.42 10.69
N GLN A 63 -19.45 17.17 10.45
CA GLN A 63 -19.59 18.38 9.64
C GLN A 63 -19.46 18.00 8.14
N SER A 64 -20.25 18.66 7.31
CA SER A 64 -20.58 18.23 5.95
C SER A 64 -19.36 18.05 5.04
N LEU A 65 -19.41 17.04 4.17
CA LEU A 65 -18.52 16.91 3.00
C LEU A 65 -18.42 18.18 2.12
N ALA A 66 -19.40 19.13 2.27
CA ALA A 66 -19.44 20.40 1.55
C ALA A 66 -18.32 21.37 1.98
N ASP A 67 -17.70 21.19 3.14
CA ASP A 67 -16.63 22.04 3.64
C ASP A 67 -15.24 21.55 3.21
N PHE A 68 -15.16 20.48 2.43
CA PHE A 68 -13.90 19.87 2.00
C PHE A 68 -13.49 20.34 0.61
N GLU A 69 -12.61 21.33 0.53
CA GLU A 69 -12.11 21.88 -0.73
C GLU A 69 -11.05 21.02 -1.46
N HIS A 70 -10.57 19.91 -0.86
CA HIS A 70 -9.49 19.10 -1.43
C HIS A 70 -9.77 17.60 -1.39
N PRO A 71 -10.09 16.96 -2.52
CA PRO A 71 -10.32 15.52 -2.62
C PRO A 71 -9.10 14.64 -2.37
N ASP A 72 -7.88 15.19 -2.37
CA ASP A 72 -6.62 14.44 -2.17
C ASP A 72 -6.26 14.20 -0.69
N SER A 73 -7.18 14.43 0.22
CA SER A 73 -6.90 14.63 1.64
C SER A 73 -7.00 13.39 2.52
N ILE A 74 -6.69 12.17 2.02
CA ILE A 74 -6.59 10.98 2.90
C ILE A 74 -5.56 11.14 4.02
N TYR A 75 -4.63 12.09 3.86
CA TYR A 75 -3.56 12.41 4.82
C TYR A 75 -3.83 13.66 5.65
N TRP A 76 -4.96 14.33 5.45
CA TRP A 76 -5.25 15.59 6.12
C TRP A 76 -6.15 15.35 7.32
N ALA A 77 -5.79 15.92 8.46
CA ALA A 77 -6.64 15.94 9.64
C ALA A 77 -7.34 17.30 9.71
N HIS A 78 -8.60 17.31 10.13
CA HIS A 78 -9.26 18.55 10.49
C HIS A 78 -8.83 18.94 11.91
N GLU A 79 -8.31 20.14 12.12
CA GLU A 79 -7.71 20.56 13.40
C GLU A 79 -8.61 20.35 14.61
N ASP A 80 -9.93 20.58 14.45
CA ASP A 80 -10.92 20.47 15.53
C ASP A 80 -11.30 19.03 15.88
N HIS A 81 -10.96 18.04 15.05
CA HIS A 81 -11.39 16.65 15.19
C HIS A 81 -10.23 15.64 15.17
N ASP A 82 -9.01 16.15 15.16
CA ASP A 82 -7.82 15.32 15.10
C ASP A 82 -7.50 14.72 16.47
N LYS A 83 -7.53 13.40 16.56
CA LYS A 83 -7.36 12.66 17.81
C LYS A 83 -5.96 12.08 17.92
N PRO A 84 -5.36 12.12 19.14
CA PRO A 84 -4.10 11.42 19.39
C PRO A 84 -4.29 9.91 19.21
N GLU A 85 -3.22 9.21 18.89
CA GLU A 85 -3.24 7.77 18.59
C GLU A 85 -3.94 6.96 19.69
N GLU A 86 -3.67 7.25 20.95
CA GLU A 86 -4.25 6.54 22.10
C GLU A 86 -5.78 6.62 22.14
N GLU A 87 -6.35 7.78 21.83
CA GLU A 87 -7.80 7.93 21.77
C GLU A 87 -8.43 7.14 20.62
N VAL A 88 -7.74 7.10 19.47
CA VAL A 88 -8.15 6.26 18.33
C VAL A 88 -8.11 4.78 18.71
N VAL A 89 -7.07 4.33 19.40
CA VAL A 89 -6.95 2.95 19.89
C VAL A 89 -8.09 2.61 20.86
N GLU A 90 -8.39 3.50 21.82
CA GLU A 90 -9.51 3.30 22.76
C GLU A 90 -10.86 3.19 22.04
N GLN A 91 -11.09 3.99 21.01
CA GLN A 91 -12.31 3.91 20.21
C GLN A 91 -12.43 2.57 19.48
N ILE A 92 -11.32 2.11 18.87
CA ILE A 92 -11.28 0.81 18.18
C ILE A 92 -11.59 -0.32 19.19
N VAL A 93 -10.93 -0.33 20.34
CA VAL A 93 -11.15 -1.32 21.41
C VAL A 93 -12.61 -1.33 21.85
N LYS A 94 -13.18 -0.16 22.15
CA LYS A 94 -14.56 -0.03 22.59
C LYS A 94 -15.58 -0.56 21.58
N VAL A 95 -15.37 -0.27 20.28
CA VAL A 95 -16.26 -0.78 19.23
C VAL A 95 -16.09 -2.29 19.08
N ALA A 96 -14.86 -2.80 19.12
CA ALA A 96 -14.59 -4.24 19.03
C ALA A 96 -15.25 -5.03 20.18
N GLU A 97 -15.13 -4.54 21.42
CA GLU A 97 -15.78 -5.15 22.59
C GLU A 97 -17.31 -5.09 22.50
N MET A 98 -17.87 -3.96 22.06
CA MET A 98 -19.32 -3.76 21.93
C MET A 98 -19.97 -4.81 21.02
N PHE A 99 -19.28 -5.24 19.97
CA PHE A 99 -19.79 -6.21 19.00
C PHE A 99 -19.17 -7.61 19.14
N GLY A 100 -18.31 -7.82 20.11
CA GLY A 100 -17.62 -9.10 20.30
C GLY A 100 -16.80 -9.48 19.06
N ALA A 101 -15.99 -8.57 18.54
CA ALA A 101 -15.21 -8.81 17.35
C ALA A 101 -14.18 -9.95 17.55
N ASP A 102 -14.16 -10.89 16.63
CA ASP A 102 -13.19 -11.99 16.58
C ASP A 102 -11.88 -11.56 15.89
N ALA A 103 -11.94 -10.52 15.07
CA ALA A 103 -10.79 -9.96 14.35
C ALA A 103 -11.00 -8.48 14.03
N ILE A 104 -9.90 -7.76 13.79
CA ILE A 104 -9.91 -6.35 13.37
C ILE A 104 -9.04 -6.22 12.12
N THR A 105 -9.49 -5.42 11.14
CA THR A 105 -8.73 -5.15 9.92
C THR A 105 -8.93 -3.72 9.43
N THR A 106 -7.98 -3.24 8.63
CA THR A 106 -8.09 -1.99 7.88
C THR A 106 -7.35 -2.10 6.55
N ASN A 107 -7.81 -1.33 5.56
CA ASN A 107 -7.09 -1.16 4.30
C ASN A 107 -6.32 0.17 4.26
N ASN A 108 -6.47 1.01 5.28
CA ASN A 108 -5.84 2.33 5.33
C ASN A 108 -4.52 2.31 6.10
N GLU A 109 -3.50 2.85 5.48
CA GLU A 109 -2.14 2.96 6.01
C GLU A 109 -2.08 3.68 7.38
N LEU A 110 -2.92 4.71 7.60
CA LEU A 110 -2.89 5.52 8.83
C LEU A 110 -3.33 4.75 10.08
N PHE A 111 -4.14 3.69 9.90
CA PHE A 111 -4.71 2.94 11.01
C PHE A 111 -3.99 1.62 11.31
N ILE A 112 -2.89 1.30 10.62
CA ILE A 112 -2.13 0.07 10.85
C ILE A 112 -1.57 0.00 12.27
N ALA A 113 -0.90 1.05 12.74
CA ALA A 113 -0.32 1.08 14.09
C ALA A 113 -1.40 1.15 15.19
N PRO A 114 -2.41 2.05 15.14
CA PRO A 114 -3.52 2.05 16.09
C PRO A 114 -4.27 0.71 16.14
N MET A 115 -4.52 0.08 14.99
CA MET A 115 -5.16 -1.23 14.91
C MET A 115 -4.33 -2.31 15.61
N ALA A 116 -3.01 -2.35 15.37
CA ALA A 116 -2.13 -3.33 16.00
C ALA A 116 -2.14 -3.20 17.53
N LYS A 117 -2.13 -1.96 18.07
CA LYS A 117 -2.26 -1.68 19.51
C LYS A 117 -3.62 -2.13 20.07
N ALA A 118 -4.70 -1.93 19.33
CA ALA A 118 -6.03 -2.41 19.72
C ALA A 118 -6.10 -3.94 19.72
N CYS A 119 -5.55 -4.61 18.70
CA CYS A 119 -5.47 -6.07 18.65
C CYS A 119 -4.70 -6.64 19.86
N GLU A 120 -3.53 -6.06 20.20
CA GLU A 120 -2.75 -6.48 21.37
C GLU A 120 -3.56 -6.37 22.67
N ARG A 121 -4.25 -5.25 22.91
CA ARG A 121 -5.09 -5.04 24.11
C ARG A 121 -6.23 -6.04 24.23
N LEU A 122 -6.78 -6.46 23.10
CA LEU A 122 -7.90 -7.39 23.04
C LEU A 122 -7.46 -8.87 22.97
N GLY A 123 -6.16 -9.14 22.84
CA GLY A 123 -5.65 -10.49 22.61
C GLY A 123 -6.06 -11.08 21.27
N LEU A 124 -6.31 -10.21 20.26
CA LEU A 124 -6.63 -10.60 18.90
C LEU A 124 -5.37 -10.68 18.04
N ARG A 125 -5.44 -11.51 16.98
CA ARG A 125 -4.36 -11.54 15.98
C ARG A 125 -4.27 -10.22 15.22
N GLY A 126 -3.05 -9.80 14.93
CA GLY A 126 -2.73 -8.60 14.17
C GLY A 126 -1.28 -8.62 13.71
N ALA A 127 -0.81 -7.54 13.13
CA ALA A 127 0.55 -7.43 12.59
C ALA A 127 1.66 -7.47 13.67
N GLY A 128 1.30 -7.29 14.97
CA GLY A 128 2.24 -7.00 16.05
C GLY A 128 2.53 -5.50 16.15
N VAL A 129 2.55 -4.95 17.38
CA VAL A 129 2.67 -3.48 17.58
C VAL A 129 3.98 -2.94 17.03
N GLN A 130 5.11 -3.50 17.46
CA GLN A 130 6.42 -3.03 16.98
C GLN A 130 6.59 -3.26 15.47
N ALA A 131 6.06 -4.35 14.94
CA ALA A 131 6.13 -4.67 13.52
C ALA A 131 5.29 -3.70 12.67
N ALA A 132 4.10 -3.34 13.14
CA ALA A 132 3.27 -2.32 12.51
C ALA A 132 3.96 -0.95 12.47
N GLU A 133 4.63 -0.55 13.55
CA GLU A 133 5.43 0.67 13.59
C GLU A 133 6.64 0.60 12.64
N ASN A 134 7.33 -0.54 12.59
CA ASN A 134 8.44 -0.76 11.65
C ASN A 134 7.99 -0.67 10.19
N ALA A 135 6.81 -1.20 9.87
CA ALA A 135 6.25 -1.12 8.52
C ALA A 135 5.75 0.29 8.15
N ARG A 136 5.35 1.11 9.14
CA ARG A 136 4.83 2.47 8.92
C ARG A 136 5.90 3.54 8.82
N ASP A 137 6.92 3.49 9.66
CA ASP A 137 8.02 4.46 9.68
C ASP A 137 9.18 3.96 8.83
N LYS A 138 9.46 4.62 7.71
CA LYS A 138 10.52 4.22 6.77
C LYS A 138 11.92 4.18 7.42
N ASN A 139 12.17 5.00 8.45
CA ASN A 139 13.41 4.92 9.21
C ASN A 139 13.50 3.63 10.03
N LYS A 140 12.42 3.29 10.76
CA LYS A 140 12.32 2.03 11.52
C LYS A 140 12.36 0.82 10.59
N MET A 141 11.72 0.92 9.41
CA MET A 141 11.74 -0.13 8.38
C MET A 141 13.18 -0.44 7.94
N ARG A 142 14.00 0.58 7.64
CA ARG A 142 15.41 0.37 7.28
C ARG A 142 16.21 -0.25 8.40
N ASP A 143 16.00 0.18 9.65
CA ASP A 143 16.66 -0.42 10.81
C ASP A 143 16.29 -1.91 10.97
N ALA A 144 15.01 -2.25 10.80
CA ALA A 144 14.54 -3.63 10.85
C ALA A 144 15.14 -4.49 9.73
N PHE A 145 15.17 -3.98 8.50
CA PHE A 145 15.80 -4.65 7.36
C PHE A 145 17.29 -4.88 7.59
N ASN A 146 18.01 -3.88 8.08
CA ASN A 146 19.43 -4.00 8.43
C ASN A 146 19.68 -5.09 9.48
N LYS A 147 18.86 -5.08 10.54
CA LYS A 147 18.95 -6.07 11.62
C LYS A 147 18.66 -7.49 11.14
N ALA A 148 17.74 -7.65 10.20
CA ALA A 148 17.40 -8.94 9.58
C ALA A 148 18.43 -9.40 8.53
N GLY A 149 19.46 -8.59 8.23
CA GLY A 149 20.44 -8.89 7.20
C GLY A 149 19.86 -8.87 5.77
N VAL A 150 18.79 -8.10 5.56
CA VAL A 150 18.35 -7.69 4.22
C VAL A 150 19.42 -6.76 3.66
N LYS A 151 19.76 -6.91 2.38
CA LYS A 151 20.75 -6.01 1.76
C LYS A 151 20.30 -4.57 1.95
N SER A 152 21.09 -3.83 2.72
CA SER A 152 20.76 -2.45 3.08
C SER A 152 21.32 -1.48 2.05
N ILE A 153 20.57 -0.42 1.86
CA ILE A 153 21.04 0.79 1.18
C ILE A 153 21.49 1.81 2.22
N LYS A 154 22.42 2.70 1.85
CA LYS A 154 22.77 3.81 2.71
C LYS A 154 21.52 4.66 2.96
N ASN A 155 21.30 5.01 4.20
CA ASN A 155 20.15 5.85 4.57
C ASN A 155 20.49 6.71 5.79
N LYS A 156 19.76 7.81 5.94
CA LYS A 156 19.90 8.73 7.06
C LYS A 156 18.56 9.37 7.42
N ARG A 157 18.29 9.44 8.72
CA ARG A 157 17.16 10.23 9.24
C ARG A 157 17.43 11.71 8.99
N VAL A 158 16.42 12.43 8.54
CA VAL A 158 16.53 13.86 8.24
C VAL A 158 15.39 14.60 8.92
N THR A 159 15.75 15.49 9.86
CA THR A 159 14.84 16.40 10.56
C THR A 159 15.09 17.85 10.16
N THR A 160 16.35 18.17 9.92
CA THR A 160 16.79 19.53 9.63
C THR A 160 17.53 19.60 8.30
N LEU A 161 17.72 20.81 7.77
CA LEU A 161 18.59 21.03 6.61
C LEU A 161 20.05 20.57 6.86
N GLU A 162 20.52 20.65 8.07
CA GLU A 162 21.87 20.20 8.44
C GLU A 162 21.99 18.66 8.38
N ASP A 163 20.93 17.94 8.84
CA ASP A 163 20.87 16.48 8.68
C ASP A 163 20.89 16.10 7.19
N PHE A 164 20.16 16.88 6.38
CA PHE A 164 20.13 16.65 4.93
C PHE A 164 21.48 16.90 4.25
N ARG A 165 22.19 17.98 4.64
CA ARG A 165 23.58 18.21 4.15
C ARG A 165 24.51 17.05 4.51
N THR A 166 24.41 16.59 5.76
CA THR A 166 25.18 15.42 6.21
C THR A 166 24.81 14.16 5.41
N ALA A 167 23.52 13.97 5.07
CA ALA A 167 23.10 12.86 4.23
C ALA A 167 23.69 12.96 2.82
N LEU A 168 23.74 14.16 2.22
CA LEU A 168 24.37 14.38 0.92
C LEU A 168 25.85 14.05 0.94
N GLU A 169 26.58 14.40 2.01
CA GLU A 169 27.99 14.09 2.17
C GLU A 169 28.26 12.58 2.32
N GLU A 170 27.45 11.88 3.13
CA GLU A 170 27.64 10.46 3.47
C GLU A 170 27.13 9.51 2.38
N ILE A 171 26.02 9.85 1.72
CA ILE A 171 25.35 9.00 0.71
C ILE A 171 25.85 9.36 -0.69
N GLY A 172 25.95 10.66 -1.00
CA GLY A 172 26.22 11.19 -2.33
C GLY A 172 24.96 11.30 -3.19
N THR A 173 25.13 11.75 -4.43
CA THR A 173 24.07 11.78 -5.45
C THR A 173 24.30 10.69 -6.49
N PRO A 174 23.23 10.09 -7.07
CA PRO A 174 21.81 10.38 -6.81
C PRO A 174 21.31 9.78 -5.49
N LEU A 175 20.45 10.52 -4.79
CA LEU A 175 19.76 10.04 -3.60
C LEU A 175 18.24 10.33 -3.65
N ILE A 176 17.47 9.58 -2.88
CA ILE A 176 16.06 9.82 -2.67
C ILE A 176 15.85 10.52 -1.34
N LEU A 177 15.15 11.66 -1.36
CA LEU A 177 14.56 12.28 -0.17
C LEU A 177 13.06 11.99 -0.19
N LYS A 178 12.53 11.39 0.89
CA LYS A 178 11.10 11.07 0.97
C LYS A 178 10.55 11.28 2.38
N PRO A 179 9.27 11.70 2.51
CA PRO A 179 8.59 11.73 3.78
C PRO A 179 8.50 10.35 4.42
N THR A 180 8.72 10.28 5.73
CA THR A 180 8.77 9.00 6.45
C THR A 180 7.41 8.31 6.51
N TYR A 181 6.34 9.09 6.62
CA TYR A 181 5.00 8.61 6.97
C TYR A 181 3.97 8.67 5.84
N LEU A 182 4.30 9.26 4.69
CA LEU A 182 3.40 9.33 3.53
C LEU A 182 3.49 8.05 2.67
N ALA A 183 2.48 7.86 1.84
CA ALA A 183 2.36 6.76 0.88
C ALA A 183 2.10 7.32 -0.55
N SER A 184 1.92 6.45 -1.54
CA SER A 184 1.60 6.82 -2.93
C SER A 184 2.63 7.77 -3.56
N SER A 185 3.89 7.61 -3.23
CA SER A 185 5.02 8.44 -3.71
C SER A 185 4.91 9.95 -3.44
N ILE A 186 4.00 10.36 -2.53
CA ILE A 186 3.81 11.79 -2.20
C ILE A 186 5.09 12.33 -1.55
N GLY A 187 5.63 13.39 -2.14
CA GLY A 187 6.85 14.06 -1.65
C GLY A 187 8.15 13.31 -1.91
N VAL A 188 8.13 12.18 -2.61
CA VAL A 188 9.35 11.48 -3.03
C VAL A 188 10.10 12.32 -4.06
N THR A 189 11.36 12.62 -3.79
CA THR A 189 12.18 13.49 -4.63
C THR A 189 13.53 12.86 -4.91
N LEU A 190 13.87 12.74 -6.18
CA LEU A 190 15.19 12.32 -6.64
C LEU A 190 16.12 13.52 -6.69
N ILE A 191 17.20 13.49 -5.93
CA ILE A 191 18.26 14.50 -5.90
C ILE A 191 19.43 13.99 -6.74
N THR A 192 19.64 14.62 -7.88
CA THR A 192 20.73 14.26 -8.82
C THR A 192 21.87 15.27 -8.82
N ASP A 193 21.62 16.49 -8.33
CA ASP A 193 22.56 17.60 -8.35
C ASP A 193 22.67 18.23 -6.96
N THR A 194 23.87 18.35 -6.45
CA THR A 194 24.15 18.96 -5.15
C THR A 194 23.90 20.48 -5.13
N GLU A 195 23.97 21.16 -6.30
CA GLU A 195 23.75 22.62 -6.39
C GLU A 195 22.28 22.98 -6.13
N THR A 196 21.33 22.12 -6.53
CA THR A 196 19.88 22.33 -6.36
C THR A 196 19.30 21.59 -5.16
N ALA A 197 20.09 20.74 -4.49
CA ALA A 197 19.61 19.84 -3.45
C ALA A 197 18.91 20.56 -2.28
N GLU A 198 19.43 21.68 -1.83
CA GLU A 198 18.85 22.44 -0.72
C GLU A 198 17.50 23.08 -1.10
N ASP A 199 17.37 23.55 -2.33
CA ASP A 199 16.10 24.12 -2.83
C ASP A 199 15.02 23.02 -2.90
N GLU A 200 15.38 21.82 -3.35
CA GLU A 200 14.49 20.67 -3.36
C GLU A 200 14.08 20.25 -1.94
N PHE A 201 15.02 20.19 -1.00
CA PHE A 201 14.71 19.93 0.41
C PHE A 201 13.70 20.95 0.95
N ASN A 202 13.96 22.24 0.74
CA ASN A 202 13.08 23.30 1.21
C ASN A 202 11.69 23.21 0.59
N ARG A 203 11.59 22.94 -0.71
CA ARG A 203 10.33 22.75 -1.43
C ARG A 203 9.48 21.62 -0.81
N VAL A 204 10.09 20.45 -0.55
CA VAL A 204 9.35 19.31 0.04
C VAL A 204 9.01 19.57 1.50
N ASN A 205 9.91 20.20 2.26
CA ASN A 205 9.68 20.54 3.66
C ASN A 205 8.54 21.57 3.82
N ASP A 206 8.47 22.56 2.94
CA ASP A 206 7.38 23.55 2.94
C ASP A 206 6.06 22.91 2.53
N TYR A 207 6.08 21.99 1.57
CA TYR A 207 4.90 21.18 1.23
C TYR A 207 4.42 20.39 2.46
N LEU A 208 5.29 19.67 3.18
CA LEU A 208 4.89 18.91 4.36
C LEU A 208 4.35 19.78 5.48
N LYS A 209 4.87 21.00 5.66
CA LYS A 209 4.33 21.96 6.62
C LYS A 209 2.95 22.49 6.22
N SER A 210 2.61 22.45 4.95
CA SER A 210 1.30 22.88 4.45
C SER A 210 0.21 21.84 4.65
N ILE A 211 0.57 20.58 4.90
CA ILE A 211 -0.38 19.50 5.17
C ILE A 211 -0.50 19.25 6.66
N ASN A 212 -1.72 19.00 7.11
CA ASN A 212 -2.00 18.69 8.50
C ASN A 212 -1.87 17.18 8.74
N VAL A 213 -0.75 16.74 9.32
CA VAL A 213 -0.51 15.34 9.63
C VAL A 213 -1.38 14.91 10.80
N PRO A 214 -2.16 13.81 10.68
CA PRO A 214 -2.98 13.33 11.78
C PRO A 214 -2.15 13.04 13.05
N LYS A 215 -2.61 13.47 14.21
CA LYS A 215 -1.94 13.23 15.52
C LYS A 215 -1.77 11.76 15.85
N ALA A 216 -2.60 10.90 15.26
CA ALA A 216 -2.47 9.44 15.36
C ALA A 216 -1.26 8.89 14.58
N VAL A 217 -0.61 9.69 13.73
CA VAL A 217 0.57 9.29 12.96
C VAL A 217 1.84 9.71 13.70
N THR A 218 2.57 8.74 14.21
CA THR A 218 3.85 8.96 14.90
C THR A 218 5.02 8.55 14.00
N PHE A 219 6.14 9.28 14.09
CA PHE A 219 7.37 9.01 13.34
C PHE A 219 8.59 9.60 14.07
N GLU A 220 9.77 9.02 13.84
CA GLU A 220 11.01 9.48 14.49
C GLU A 220 11.59 10.73 13.84
N ALA A 221 11.51 10.84 12.52
CA ALA A 221 11.96 11.99 11.74
C ALA A 221 11.01 12.21 10.56
N PRO A 222 10.75 13.47 10.12
CA PRO A 222 9.82 13.75 9.02
C PRO A 222 10.28 13.19 7.68
N PHE A 223 11.59 13.01 7.48
CA PHE A 223 12.18 12.50 6.25
C PHE A 223 13.18 11.38 6.49
N ILE A 224 13.39 10.61 5.43
CA ILE A 224 14.54 9.75 5.24
C ILE A 224 15.23 10.13 3.92
N ALA A 225 16.56 10.21 3.94
CA ALA A 225 17.40 10.26 2.76
C ALA A 225 17.98 8.87 2.50
N GLU A 226 17.90 8.38 1.26
CA GLU A 226 18.32 7.02 0.89
C GLU A 226 19.16 7.04 -0.38
N GLU A 227 20.11 6.12 -0.49
CA GLU A 227 20.78 5.80 -1.74
C GLU A 227 19.75 5.45 -2.82
N PHE A 228 19.88 6.00 -4.01
CA PHE A 228 18.99 5.67 -5.12
C PHE A 228 19.26 4.25 -5.61
N LEU A 229 18.25 3.39 -5.56
CA LEU A 229 18.30 2.05 -6.11
C LEU A 229 18.25 2.11 -7.64
N GLN A 230 19.40 1.88 -8.28
CA GLN A 230 19.52 1.84 -9.73
C GLN A 230 18.98 0.52 -10.27
N GLY A 231 17.86 0.57 -10.99
CA GLY A 231 17.29 -0.61 -11.64
C GLY A 231 17.99 -0.96 -12.96
N GLU A 232 17.88 -2.22 -13.36
CA GLU A 232 18.38 -2.77 -14.63
C GLU A 232 17.41 -3.84 -15.14
N TYR A 233 16.34 -3.42 -15.84
CA TYR A 233 15.29 -4.34 -16.28
C TYR A 233 15.79 -5.42 -17.25
N GLY A 234 16.81 -5.11 -18.07
CA GLY A 234 17.35 -6.04 -19.08
C GLY A 234 17.98 -7.31 -18.52
N ASP A 235 18.40 -7.29 -17.23
CA ASP A 235 18.89 -8.49 -16.55
C ASP A 235 17.74 -9.42 -16.13
N TRP A 236 16.50 -8.89 -16.03
CA TRP A 236 15.33 -9.57 -15.50
C TRP A 236 14.33 -9.99 -16.58
N TYR A 237 14.06 -9.12 -17.55
CA TYR A 237 13.10 -9.36 -18.61
C TYR A 237 13.79 -9.57 -19.96
N GLN A 238 13.25 -10.50 -20.74
CA GLN A 238 13.68 -10.76 -22.12
C GLN A 238 12.91 -9.91 -23.15
N THR A 239 11.90 -9.19 -22.69
CA THR A 239 10.97 -8.39 -23.51
C THR A 239 10.95 -6.96 -23.02
N GLU A 240 10.94 -6.00 -23.95
CA GLU A 240 10.80 -4.58 -23.63
C GLU A 240 9.39 -4.23 -23.12
N GLY A 241 9.23 -3.06 -22.53
CA GLY A 241 7.94 -2.54 -22.04
C GLY A 241 7.66 -2.81 -20.57
N TYR A 242 8.53 -3.52 -19.85
CA TYR A 242 8.45 -3.72 -18.42
C TYR A 242 9.32 -2.73 -17.65
N SER A 243 8.91 -2.42 -16.43
CA SER A 243 9.69 -1.58 -15.51
C SER A 243 10.80 -2.36 -14.82
N ASP A 244 11.79 -1.65 -14.31
CA ASP A 244 12.78 -2.16 -13.36
C ASP A 244 12.23 -2.25 -11.92
N TYR A 245 10.92 -2.30 -11.74
CA TYR A 245 10.20 -2.21 -10.49
C TYR A 245 8.97 -3.13 -10.50
N ILE A 246 8.81 -3.90 -9.43
CA ILE A 246 7.70 -4.84 -9.22
C ILE A 246 7.14 -4.72 -7.82
N SER A 247 6.00 -5.34 -7.58
CA SER A 247 5.53 -5.65 -6.23
C SER A 247 5.22 -7.13 -6.07
N ILE A 248 5.27 -7.60 -4.82
CA ILE A 248 4.83 -8.92 -4.42
C ILE A 248 3.84 -8.79 -3.26
N GLU A 249 2.68 -9.40 -3.45
CA GLU A 249 1.65 -9.51 -2.44
C GLU A 249 1.81 -10.81 -1.65
N GLY A 250 1.63 -10.72 -0.34
CA GLY A 250 1.74 -11.87 0.54
C GLY A 250 0.79 -11.78 1.74
N ILE A 251 0.82 -12.84 2.53
CA ILE A 251 0.14 -12.93 3.82
C ILE A 251 1.16 -13.36 4.88
N MET A 252 1.13 -12.72 6.03
CA MET A 252 1.78 -13.20 7.24
C MET A 252 0.76 -13.97 8.07
N ALA A 253 1.11 -15.18 8.50
CA ALA A 253 0.33 -15.98 9.41
C ALA A 253 1.22 -16.52 10.52
N ASP A 254 0.92 -16.15 11.77
CA ASP A 254 1.69 -16.51 12.96
C ASP A 254 3.21 -16.33 12.78
N GLY A 255 3.61 -15.21 12.16
CA GLY A 255 5.00 -14.80 11.93
C GLY A 255 5.71 -15.47 10.74
N GLU A 256 5.03 -16.30 9.96
CA GLU A 256 5.57 -16.90 8.73
C GLU A 256 4.99 -16.21 7.48
N TYR A 257 5.85 -16.00 6.49
CA TYR A 257 5.48 -15.34 5.24
C TYR A 257 5.01 -16.35 4.18
N PHE A 258 3.83 -16.09 3.62
CA PHE A 258 3.22 -16.82 2.51
C PHE A 258 3.15 -15.92 1.28
N PRO A 259 3.99 -16.12 0.26
CA PRO A 259 3.94 -15.35 -0.99
C PRO A 259 2.68 -15.71 -1.77
N ILE A 260 2.01 -14.72 -2.34
CA ILE A 260 0.78 -14.95 -3.10
C ILE A 260 0.99 -14.67 -4.59
N ALA A 261 1.34 -13.45 -4.98
CA ALA A 261 1.49 -13.09 -6.39
C ALA A 261 2.51 -11.97 -6.59
N ILE A 262 3.22 -12.01 -7.71
CA ILE A 262 4.08 -10.95 -8.19
C ILE A 262 3.34 -10.18 -9.28
N HIS A 263 3.41 -8.86 -9.21
CA HIS A 263 2.89 -7.94 -10.22
C HIS A 263 4.04 -7.25 -10.94
N ASP A 264 4.10 -7.49 -12.25
CA ASP A 264 4.96 -6.70 -13.12
C ASP A 264 4.34 -5.33 -13.35
N LYS A 265 5.15 -4.36 -13.73
CA LYS A 265 4.71 -2.99 -14.00
C LYS A 265 5.29 -2.50 -15.33
N THR A 266 4.62 -1.55 -15.95
CA THR A 266 5.18 -0.81 -17.08
C THR A 266 5.98 0.40 -16.58
N PRO A 267 6.82 1.03 -17.42
CA PRO A 267 7.64 2.16 -17.01
C PRO A 267 6.82 3.26 -16.34
N GLN A 268 7.31 3.77 -15.22
CA GLN A 268 6.67 4.81 -14.42
C GLN A 268 6.81 6.20 -15.08
N ILE A 269 5.91 7.12 -14.73
CA ILE A 269 6.05 8.55 -15.02
C ILE A 269 6.57 9.23 -13.75
N GLY A 270 7.86 9.53 -13.70
CA GLY A 270 8.53 9.91 -12.46
C GLY A 270 8.48 8.75 -11.46
N PHE A 271 7.79 8.92 -10.35
CA PHE A 271 7.52 7.86 -9.36
C PHE A 271 6.06 7.36 -9.40
N THR A 272 5.27 7.78 -10.39
CA THR A 272 3.86 7.40 -10.52
C THR A 272 3.72 6.11 -11.30
N GLU A 273 3.04 5.15 -10.73
CA GLU A 273 2.73 3.86 -11.37
C GLU A 273 1.71 4.03 -12.49
N THR A 274 1.91 3.31 -13.57
CA THR A 274 1.07 3.40 -14.77
C THR A 274 0.26 2.13 -15.04
N SER A 275 0.72 0.97 -14.57
CA SER A 275 0.00 -0.29 -14.72
C SER A 275 0.49 -1.36 -13.77
N HIS A 276 -0.34 -2.42 -13.60
CA HIS A 276 0.02 -3.66 -12.93
C HIS A 276 -0.38 -4.84 -13.81
N ILE A 277 0.51 -5.80 -13.96
CA ILE A 277 0.31 -7.00 -14.80
C ILE A 277 0.44 -8.24 -13.92
N THR A 278 -0.54 -9.13 -13.97
CA THR A 278 -0.64 -10.36 -13.17
C THR A 278 -0.96 -11.55 -14.08
N PRO A 279 -0.29 -12.69 -13.96
CA PRO A 279 0.90 -12.97 -13.17
C PRO A 279 2.16 -12.32 -13.75
N SER A 280 3.27 -12.36 -13.02
CA SER A 280 4.57 -11.92 -13.52
C SER A 280 5.10 -12.86 -14.61
N ILE A 281 5.73 -12.29 -15.64
CA ILE A 281 6.41 -13.04 -16.69
C ILE A 281 7.88 -13.37 -16.39
N LEU A 282 8.36 -12.97 -15.21
CA LEU A 282 9.71 -13.30 -14.77
C LEU A 282 9.93 -14.82 -14.73
N ASP A 283 11.16 -15.24 -14.99
CA ASP A 283 11.50 -16.66 -14.92
C ASP A 283 11.55 -17.16 -13.46
N GLU A 284 11.54 -18.48 -13.28
CA GLU A 284 11.50 -19.13 -11.96
C GLU A 284 12.65 -18.73 -11.02
N GLU A 285 13.85 -18.51 -11.56
CA GLU A 285 15.01 -18.08 -10.75
C GLU A 285 14.79 -16.67 -10.23
N ALA A 286 14.28 -15.75 -11.05
CA ALA A 286 13.95 -14.39 -10.67
C ALA A 286 12.83 -14.37 -9.62
N LYS A 287 11.73 -15.09 -9.85
CA LYS A 287 10.61 -15.21 -8.90
C LYS A 287 11.09 -15.72 -7.55
N LYS A 288 11.93 -16.76 -7.53
CA LYS A 288 12.49 -17.29 -6.29
C LYS A 288 13.30 -16.26 -5.52
N LYS A 289 14.16 -15.48 -6.19
CA LYS A 289 14.93 -14.40 -5.53
C LYS A 289 14.03 -13.31 -4.94
N ILE A 290 12.96 -12.96 -5.65
CA ILE A 290 11.97 -11.98 -5.21
C ILE A 290 11.23 -12.48 -3.97
N VAL A 291 10.76 -13.73 -4.00
CA VAL A 291 10.08 -14.37 -2.85
C VAL A 291 10.99 -14.43 -1.63
N GLU A 292 12.26 -14.84 -1.80
CA GLU A 292 13.23 -14.89 -0.70
C GLU A 292 13.50 -13.50 -0.11
N ALA A 293 13.59 -12.46 -0.95
CA ALA A 293 13.78 -11.08 -0.50
C ALA A 293 12.56 -10.56 0.27
N ALA A 294 11.35 -10.78 -0.26
CA ALA A 294 10.10 -10.39 0.39
C ALA A 294 9.90 -11.12 1.72
N LYS A 295 10.15 -12.44 1.76
CA LYS A 295 10.10 -13.23 2.99
C LYS A 295 11.02 -12.63 4.06
N LYS A 296 12.28 -12.42 3.70
CA LYS A 296 13.28 -11.87 4.62
C LYS A 296 12.91 -10.48 5.14
N ALA A 297 12.34 -9.64 4.26
CA ALA A 297 11.87 -8.31 4.63
C ALA A 297 10.70 -8.38 5.63
N ASN A 298 9.64 -9.11 5.32
CA ASN A 298 8.43 -9.17 6.13
C ASN A 298 8.65 -9.87 7.48
N GLU A 299 9.38 -10.98 7.50
CA GLU A 299 9.79 -11.65 8.74
C GLU A 299 10.76 -10.76 9.55
N GLY A 300 11.66 -10.02 8.86
CA GLY A 300 12.58 -9.08 9.47
C GLY A 300 11.91 -7.86 10.11
N LEU A 301 10.78 -7.40 9.58
CA LEU A 301 9.93 -6.39 10.22
C LEU A 301 9.29 -6.92 11.51
N GLY A 302 9.19 -8.23 11.66
CA GLY A 302 8.53 -8.91 12.77
C GLY A 302 7.02 -9.02 12.59
N LEU A 303 6.51 -8.94 11.36
CA LEU A 303 5.08 -9.03 11.07
C LEU A 303 4.53 -10.41 11.46
N GLU A 304 3.33 -10.44 12.06
CA GLU A 304 2.74 -11.68 12.59
C GLU A 304 1.53 -12.15 11.78
N ASN A 305 0.44 -11.37 11.74
CA ASN A 305 -0.81 -11.73 11.06
C ASN A 305 -1.35 -10.50 10.32
N CYS A 306 -1.08 -10.41 9.03
CA CYS A 306 -1.53 -9.30 8.18
C CYS A 306 -1.33 -9.63 6.70
N ALA A 307 -1.96 -8.85 5.82
CA ALA A 307 -1.54 -8.77 4.43
C ALA A 307 -0.23 -8.00 4.31
N THR A 308 0.54 -8.28 3.26
CA THR A 308 1.76 -7.55 2.95
C THR A 308 1.78 -7.11 1.49
N HIS A 309 2.31 -5.93 1.26
CA HIS A 309 2.62 -5.38 -0.05
C HIS A 309 4.08 -4.95 -0.05
N THR A 310 4.92 -5.67 -0.78
CA THR A 310 6.37 -5.44 -0.80
C THR A 310 6.82 -4.95 -2.16
N GLU A 311 7.46 -3.79 -2.20
CA GLU A 311 7.98 -3.15 -3.40
C GLU A 311 9.46 -3.44 -3.58
N ILE A 312 9.84 -3.87 -4.80
CA ILE A 312 11.18 -4.35 -5.11
C ILE A 312 11.69 -3.71 -6.40
N LYS A 313 12.87 -3.11 -6.32
CA LYS A 313 13.65 -2.65 -7.46
C LYS A 313 14.42 -3.82 -8.06
N LEU A 314 14.34 -3.99 -9.36
CA LEU A 314 15.02 -5.02 -10.12
C LEU A 314 16.40 -4.51 -10.52
N MET A 315 17.41 -4.78 -9.69
CA MET A 315 18.75 -4.23 -9.86
C MET A 315 19.63 -5.10 -10.76
N LYS A 316 20.78 -4.57 -11.14
CA LYS A 316 21.80 -5.27 -11.94
C LYS A 316 22.19 -6.61 -11.31
N ASN A 317 22.58 -7.58 -12.15
CA ASN A 317 22.97 -8.94 -11.77
C ASN A 317 21.85 -9.74 -11.08
N ARG A 318 20.61 -9.39 -11.36
CA ARG A 318 19.42 -10.00 -10.74
C ARG A 318 19.43 -9.93 -9.21
N GLU A 319 19.82 -8.79 -8.66
CA GLU A 319 19.73 -8.49 -7.23
C GLU A 319 18.42 -7.76 -6.94
N PRO A 320 17.54 -8.28 -6.06
CA PRO A 320 16.35 -7.56 -5.63
C PRO A 320 16.73 -6.46 -4.61
N GLY A 321 16.32 -5.22 -4.88
CA GLY A 321 16.51 -4.07 -3.98
C GLY A 321 15.20 -3.72 -3.28
N LEU A 322 15.13 -3.87 -1.96
CA LEU A 322 13.91 -3.56 -1.19
C LEU A 322 13.65 -2.06 -1.15
N ILE A 323 12.50 -1.64 -1.69
CA ILE A 323 12.01 -0.25 -1.61
C ILE A 323 11.27 -0.07 -0.29
N GLU A 324 10.17 -0.79 -0.11
CA GLU A 324 9.38 -0.78 1.14
C GLU A 324 8.51 -2.04 1.26
N SER A 325 7.97 -2.26 2.46
CA SER A 325 6.96 -3.28 2.71
C SER A 325 5.90 -2.76 3.67
N ALA A 326 4.64 -2.78 3.25
CA ALA A 326 3.49 -2.34 4.04
C ALA A 326 2.75 -3.53 4.64
N ALA A 327 2.21 -3.36 5.85
CA ALA A 327 1.41 -4.37 6.57
C ALA A 327 -0.09 -4.29 6.21
N ARG A 328 -0.39 -4.17 4.93
CA ARG A 328 -1.75 -4.06 4.36
C ARG A 328 -1.79 -4.51 2.91
N PHE A 329 -2.99 -4.61 2.37
CA PHE A 329 -3.17 -4.80 0.94
C PHE A 329 -2.62 -3.64 0.11
N ALA A 330 -2.17 -3.99 -1.10
CA ALA A 330 -1.89 -3.03 -2.15
C ALA A 330 -3.10 -2.15 -2.46
N GLY A 331 -2.83 -0.99 -3.02
CA GLY A 331 -3.83 -0.16 -3.66
C GLY A 331 -4.23 -0.66 -5.05
N TRP A 332 -5.06 0.13 -5.74
CA TRP A 332 -5.51 -0.14 -7.11
C TRP A 332 -6.15 -1.52 -7.27
N ASN A 333 -5.97 -2.15 -8.44
CA ASN A 333 -6.60 -3.41 -8.79
C ASN A 333 -5.71 -4.66 -8.56
N MET A 334 -4.58 -4.55 -7.87
CA MET A 334 -3.69 -5.70 -7.65
C MET A 334 -4.42 -6.86 -6.96
N ILE A 335 -5.17 -6.60 -5.91
CA ILE A 335 -5.94 -7.62 -5.19
C ILE A 335 -7.08 -8.22 -6.05
N PRO A 336 -7.91 -7.41 -6.75
CA PRO A 336 -8.85 -7.92 -7.74
C PRO A 336 -8.21 -8.77 -8.85
N ASN A 337 -7.02 -8.38 -9.33
CA ASN A 337 -6.30 -9.11 -10.36
C ASN A 337 -5.90 -10.51 -9.89
N ILE A 338 -5.43 -10.66 -8.64
CA ILE A 338 -5.13 -11.96 -8.03
C ILE A 338 -6.38 -12.87 -8.06
N LYS A 339 -7.53 -12.36 -7.63
CA LYS A 339 -8.78 -13.11 -7.64
C LYS A 339 -9.17 -13.54 -9.05
N LYS A 340 -8.99 -12.66 -10.04
CA LYS A 340 -9.36 -12.91 -11.42
C LYS A 340 -8.45 -13.94 -12.07
N VAL A 341 -7.15 -13.89 -11.84
CA VAL A 341 -6.17 -14.79 -12.43
C VAL A 341 -6.16 -16.16 -11.73
N PHE A 342 -6.11 -16.17 -10.40
CA PHE A 342 -5.85 -17.38 -9.63
C PHE A 342 -7.09 -17.92 -8.88
N GLY A 343 -8.19 -17.18 -8.85
CA GLY A 343 -9.38 -17.54 -8.08
C GLY A 343 -9.24 -17.34 -6.57
N VAL A 344 -8.10 -16.88 -6.09
CA VAL A 344 -7.83 -16.65 -4.66
C VAL A 344 -8.43 -15.34 -4.20
N ASP A 345 -9.30 -15.42 -3.20
CA ASP A 345 -9.92 -14.25 -2.57
C ASP A 345 -9.09 -13.74 -1.40
N MET A 346 -8.26 -12.74 -1.66
CA MET A 346 -7.34 -12.20 -0.66
C MET A 346 -8.05 -11.59 0.55
N ALA A 347 -9.26 -11.01 0.36
CA ALA A 347 -10.01 -10.45 1.49
C ALA A 347 -10.47 -11.55 2.43
N GLN A 348 -11.01 -12.66 1.92
CA GLN A 348 -11.38 -13.81 2.75
C GLN A 348 -10.15 -14.47 3.36
N LEU A 349 -9.07 -14.63 2.60
CA LEU A 349 -7.84 -15.24 3.08
C LEU A 349 -7.23 -14.45 4.26
N LEU A 350 -7.17 -13.12 4.16
CA LEU A 350 -6.72 -12.29 5.28
C LEU A 350 -7.60 -12.48 6.52
N LEU A 351 -8.93 -12.46 6.36
CA LEU A 351 -9.84 -12.62 7.49
C LEU A 351 -9.77 -14.04 8.09
N ASP A 352 -9.54 -15.06 7.27
CA ASP A 352 -9.27 -16.42 7.74
C ASP A 352 -8.01 -16.46 8.62
N VAL A 353 -6.92 -15.82 8.19
CA VAL A 353 -5.69 -15.73 8.97
C VAL A 353 -5.89 -14.95 10.26
N LEU A 354 -6.58 -13.82 10.23
CA LEU A 354 -6.87 -13.06 11.44
C LEU A 354 -7.74 -13.83 12.44
N CYS A 355 -8.63 -14.71 11.96
CA CYS A 355 -9.46 -15.55 12.82
C CYS A 355 -8.78 -16.86 13.26
N PHE A 356 -7.96 -17.46 12.41
CA PHE A 356 -7.49 -18.85 12.59
C PHE A 356 -5.96 -19.02 12.52
N GLY A 357 -5.20 -17.97 12.19
CA GLY A 357 -3.74 -18.05 12.02
C GLY A 357 -3.35 -18.99 10.88
N LYS A 358 -2.37 -19.84 11.11
CA LYS A 358 -1.89 -20.87 10.17
C LYS A 358 -2.89 -21.99 9.86
N ASP A 359 -3.98 -22.10 10.62
CA ASP A 359 -5.04 -23.05 10.33
C ASP A 359 -5.95 -22.56 9.16
N ALA A 360 -5.72 -21.36 8.62
CA ALA A 360 -6.31 -20.87 7.39
C ALA A 360 -5.82 -21.71 6.18
N ASP A 361 -6.67 -21.81 5.16
CA ASP A 361 -6.32 -22.49 3.90
C ASP A 361 -5.38 -21.62 3.04
N LEU A 362 -4.11 -21.62 3.41
CA LEU A 362 -3.06 -20.81 2.78
C LEU A 362 -2.48 -21.54 1.56
N PRO A 363 -2.14 -20.82 0.47
CA PRO A 363 -1.40 -21.41 -0.63
C PRO A 363 -0.03 -21.97 -0.21
N ASP A 364 0.36 -23.11 -0.78
CA ASP A 364 1.65 -23.75 -0.50
C ASP A 364 2.87 -22.95 -1.02
N GLY A 365 2.65 -21.85 -1.75
CA GLY A 365 3.71 -21.00 -2.29
C GLY A 365 3.16 -19.96 -3.26
N LEU A 366 4.06 -19.34 -4.02
CA LEU A 366 3.71 -18.33 -5.01
C LEU A 366 2.72 -18.89 -6.04
N LEU A 367 1.63 -18.20 -6.26
CA LEU A 367 0.66 -18.52 -7.30
C LEU A 367 1.23 -18.11 -8.67
N ASP A 368 1.43 -19.08 -9.53
CA ASP A 368 2.09 -18.90 -10.83
C ASP A 368 1.47 -19.73 -11.97
N GLN A 369 0.30 -20.32 -11.74
CA GLN A 369 -0.41 -21.02 -12.80
C GLN A 369 -1.07 -20.00 -13.72
N GLU A 370 -0.80 -20.12 -15.01
CA GLU A 370 -1.20 -19.18 -16.05
C GLU A 370 -2.51 -19.55 -16.77
N PRO A 371 -3.70 -19.40 -16.18
CA PRO A 371 -4.93 -19.52 -16.97
C PRO A 371 -5.15 -18.29 -17.86
N CYS A 372 -4.71 -17.12 -17.42
CA CYS A 372 -4.81 -15.85 -18.15
C CYS A 372 -3.87 -14.80 -17.55
N TYR A 373 -3.65 -13.72 -18.30
CA TYR A 373 -3.02 -12.49 -17.80
C TYR A 373 -4.08 -11.42 -17.63
N VAL A 374 -3.94 -10.61 -16.58
CA VAL A 374 -4.77 -9.44 -16.32
C VAL A 374 -3.86 -8.23 -16.12
N ALA A 375 -4.14 -7.17 -16.83
CA ALA A 375 -3.47 -5.89 -16.64
C ALA A 375 -4.50 -4.80 -16.33
N ASP A 376 -4.17 -3.92 -15.40
CA ASP A 376 -4.84 -2.65 -15.23
C ASP A 376 -3.90 -1.52 -15.63
N CYS A 377 -4.45 -0.49 -16.26
CA CYS A 377 -3.71 0.68 -16.70
C CYS A 377 -4.31 1.93 -16.09
N HIS A 378 -3.44 2.81 -15.60
CA HIS A 378 -3.84 4.07 -14.98
C HIS A 378 -3.70 5.20 -15.98
N LEU A 379 -4.78 5.94 -16.20
CA LEU A 379 -4.78 7.11 -17.06
C LEU A 379 -4.69 8.38 -16.21
N TYR A 380 -3.65 9.15 -16.44
CA TYR A 380 -3.42 10.43 -15.78
C TYR A 380 -3.60 11.59 -16.75
N PRO A 381 -3.91 12.81 -16.28
CA PRO A 381 -4.07 13.99 -17.13
C PRO A 381 -2.91 14.24 -18.11
N GLN A 382 -1.68 13.90 -17.73
CA GLN A 382 -0.52 14.02 -18.61
C GLN A 382 -0.57 13.11 -19.84
N HIS A 383 -1.23 11.96 -19.77
CA HIS A 383 -1.41 11.07 -20.92
C HIS A 383 -2.29 11.73 -22.00
N PHE A 384 -3.26 12.55 -21.59
CA PHE A 384 -4.14 13.29 -22.49
C PHE A 384 -3.50 14.57 -23.03
N LYS A 385 -2.61 15.21 -22.26
CA LYS A 385 -1.90 16.43 -22.68
C LYS A 385 -1.05 16.23 -23.93
N GLN A 386 -0.46 15.06 -24.10
CA GLN A 386 0.37 14.74 -25.28
C GLN A 386 -0.43 14.74 -26.56
N ASN A 387 -1.73 14.46 -26.52
CA ASN A 387 -2.62 14.40 -27.66
C ASN A 387 -3.51 15.65 -27.80
N GLY A 388 -3.29 16.68 -26.98
CA GLY A 388 -4.05 17.93 -27.04
C GLY A 388 -5.51 17.87 -26.55
N GLN A 389 -5.88 16.74 -25.92
CA GLN A 389 -7.22 16.51 -25.39
C GLN A 389 -7.11 16.29 -23.87
N ILE A 390 -7.69 17.23 -23.11
CA ILE A 390 -7.91 17.06 -21.68
C ILE A 390 -9.41 16.99 -21.49
N PRO A 391 -10.01 15.84 -21.16
CA PRO A 391 -11.43 15.81 -20.82
C PRO A 391 -11.68 16.64 -19.56
N GLU A 392 -12.74 17.43 -19.55
CA GLU A 392 -13.15 18.20 -18.38
C GLU A 392 -13.74 17.30 -17.30
N THR A 393 -14.35 16.18 -17.71
CA THR A 393 -14.91 15.17 -16.82
C THR A 393 -14.58 13.75 -17.33
N ALA A 394 -14.73 12.75 -16.48
CA ALA A 394 -14.58 11.35 -16.90
C ALA A 394 -15.63 10.93 -17.95
N GLU A 395 -16.78 11.61 -17.99
CA GLU A 395 -17.85 11.38 -18.97
C GLU A 395 -17.47 11.87 -20.38
N ASP A 396 -16.54 12.83 -20.47
CA ASP A 396 -16.02 13.36 -21.74
C ASP A 396 -14.92 12.47 -22.32
N LEU A 397 -14.53 11.40 -21.63
CA LEU A 397 -13.51 10.47 -22.08
C LEU A 397 -14.08 9.53 -23.14
N VAL A 398 -13.71 9.74 -24.40
CA VAL A 398 -14.02 8.85 -25.51
C VAL A 398 -12.80 8.00 -25.82
N ILE A 399 -12.91 6.68 -25.61
CA ILE A 399 -11.86 5.72 -25.96
C ILE A 399 -12.14 5.23 -27.39
N GLU A 400 -11.36 5.74 -28.34
CA GLU A 400 -11.49 5.32 -29.75
C GLU A 400 -10.69 4.05 -30.07
N ALA A 401 -9.56 3.87 -29.39
CA ALA A 401 -8.73 2.68 -29.52
C ALA A 401 -7.83 2.49 -28.29
N ILE A 402 -7.51 1.25 -28.00
CA ILE A 402 -6.46 0.88 -27.06
C ILE A 402 -5.39 0.14 -27.82
N ASP A 403 -4.20 0.74 -27.87
CA ASP A 403 -3.04 0.13 -28.52
C ASP A 403 -2.20 -0.57 -27.44
N ILE A 404 -2.20 -1.89 -27.49
CA ILE A 404 -1.40 -2.72 -26.58
C ILE A 404 -0.20 -3.23 -27.38
N PRO A 405 1.03 -2.88 -26.97
CA PRO A 405 2.23 -3.33 -27.66
C PRO A 405 2.25 -4.85 -27.89
N ASP A 406 2.61 -5.27 -29.08
CA ASP A 406 2.77 -6.68 -29.44
C ASP A 406 3.75 -7.37 -28.47
N GLY A 407 3.31 -8.49 -27.89
CA GLY A 407 4.12 -9.29 -26.96
C GLY A 407 3.85 -9.07 -25.48
N LEU A 408 3.10 -8.02 -25.10
CA LEU A 408 2.67 -7.81 -23.71
C LEU A 408 1.57 -8.79 -23.27
N LEU A 409 0.77 -9.26 -24.23
CA LEU A 409 -0.31 -10.22 -23.95
C LEU A 409 -0.21 -11.42 -24.89
N LYS A 410 -0.43 -12.61 -24.37
CA LYS A 410 -0.57 -13.85 -25.13
C LYS A 410 -2.02 -14.34 -25.05
N GLY A 411 -2.63 -14.65 -26.20
CA GLY A 411 -3.99 -15.17 -26.26
C GLY A 411 -5.07 -14.11 -26.49
N ASP A 412 -6.33 -14.52 -26.33
CA ASP A 412 -7.48 -13.63 -26.48
C ASP A 412 -7.52 -12.61 -25.33
N THR A 413 -7.58 -11.33 -25.68
CA THR A 413 -7.61 -10.24 -24.72
C THR A 413 -9.02 -9.68 -24.60
N GLU A 414 -9.54 -9.61 -23.38
CA GLU A 414 -10.79 -8.95 -23.05
C GLU A 414 -10.55 -7.81 -22.08
N ILE A 415 -11.07 -6.62 -22.37
CA ILE A 415 -11.09 -5.50 -21.43
C ILE A 415 -12.28 -5.65 -20.50
N VAL A 416 -12.02 -5.89 -19.23
CA VAL A 416 -13.06 -6.22 -18.24
C VAL A 416 -13.47 -5.04 -17.39
N SER A 417 -12.60 -4.07 -17.19
CA SER A 417 -12.91 -2.84 -16.49
C SER A 417 -11.99 -1.70 -16.93
N PHE A 418 -12.52 -0.51 -16.90
CA PHE A 418 -11.80 0.72 -17.16
C PHE A 418 -12.10 1.72 -16.05
N SER A 419 -11.08 2.36 -15.49
CA SER A 419 -11.23 3.46 -14.54
C SER A 419 -10.26 4.58 -14.89
N ALA A 420 -10.76 5.80 -14.94
CA ALA A 420 -9.94 7.01 -15.00
C ALA A 420 -9.65 7.46 -13.55
N ALA A 421 -8.39 7.80 -13.26
CA ALA A 421 -7.94 8.28 -11.97
C ALA A 421 -7.90 9.82 -11.92
#